data_f523d0f062c2f34012c4f2efae1bb218
#
_entry.id   f523d0f062c2f34012c4f2efae1bb218
#
_cell.length_a   1.000
_cell.length_b   1.000
_cell.length_c   1.000
_cell.angle_alpha   90.00
_cell.angle_beta   90.00
_cell.angle_gamma   90.00
#
_symmetry.space_group_name_H-M   'P 1'
#
loop_
_entity.id
_entity.type
_entity.pdbx_description
1 polymer ?
#
loop_
_entity_poly.entity_id
_entity_poly.type
_entity_poly.pdbx_seq_one_letter_code
_entity_poly.pdbx_strand_id
1 'polypeptide(L)'
;VTSTNGATYCQSPAMHLAHRALRRAVAAATTALLATAVGCAPQPEEDSAAKPSGSATGAACAKGKLVTKTSGKLTVATDEPAYEPWFKDDKPANGEGFESAVAYAVAERLGYDKSAVVWQSVPFNKAFAPGEKTFDFDINQVSISDERKKAVDFSSGYYDVRQAVIALKGSKAAKATSIADLKGLKLGAQVGTTSLDYIDDVVKPTQDAAVYGKNDQAKSALKNGQVDAIVTDLPTAFYITAAEVTDAKIVGQFENQGGTPEQFGLVLDKGSALTPCVTEAVNALREDGTLAKIEQQWLSDAVDAPVLK
;
A
#
# COMPACT_ATOMS: atom_id res chain seq x y z
N VAL A 1 50.87 -5.22 -34.77
CA VAL A 1 50.88 -6.68 -34.86
C VAL A 1 49.47 -7.15 -34.64
N THR A 2 48.86 -7.47 -35.74
CA THR A 2 47.76 -8.27 -36.21
C THR A 2 47.44 -9.53 -35.42
N SER A 3 46.17 -9.85 -35.23
CA SER A 3 45.45 -11.10 -35.59
C SER A 3 44.07 -11.16 -34.87
N THR A 4 42.96 -10.96 -35.51
CA THR A 4 42.01 -11.75 -36.29
C THR A 4 41.61 -13.13 -35.74
N ASN A 5 40.29 -13.34 -35.84
CA ASN A 5 39.48 -14.58 -35.89
C ASN A 5 38.76 -14.93 -34.55
N GLY A 6 37.50 -15.31 -34.55
CA GLY A 6 36.57 -15.61 -35.64
C GLY A 6 35.21 -15.94 -35.04
N ALA A 7 34.17 -15.58 -35.77
CA ALA A 7 32.78 -15.88 -35.49
C ALA A 7 32.48 -17.35 -35.69
N THR A 8 31.59 -17.91 -34.88
CA THR A 8 30.88 -19.14 -35.28
C THR A 8 29.39 -19.00 -34.91
N TYR A 9 28.62 -18.81 -35.95
CA TYR A 9 27.16 -19.04 -35.98
C TYR A 9 26.90 -20.52 -35.88
N CYS A 10 25.88 -20.92 -35.14
CA CYS A 10 25.22 -22.20 -35.38
C CYS A 10 23.69 -21.96 -35.36
N GLN A 11 23.16 -22.25 -36.54
CA GLN A 11 21.76 -22.17 -36.94
C GLN A 11 20.95 -23.36 -36.40
N SER A 12 19.66 -23.09 -36.22
CA SER A 12 18.57 -24.08 -36.04
C SER A 12 18.49 -25.14 -37.15
N PRO A 13 17.76 -26.20 -36.90
CA PRO A 13 16.74 -26.53 -37.90
C PRO A 13 15.35 -26.81 -37.31
N ALA A 14 14.36 -26.24 -37.98
CA ALA A 14 12.97 -26.66 -37.96
C ALA A 14 12.81 -27.90 -38.86
N MET A 15 11.80 -28.71 -38.59
CA MET A 15 11.03 -29.62 -39.49
C MET A 15 10.43 -30.77 -38.64
N HIS A 16 9.28 -31.34 -38.77
CA HIS A 16 8.20 -31.28 -39.79
C HIS A 16 6.95 -31.93 -39.17
N LEU A 17 5.83 -31.53 -39.68
CA LEU A 17 4.50 -32.16 -39.61
C LEU A 17 4.49 -33.66 -39.91
N ALA A 18 3.57 -34.41 -39.29
CA ALA A 18 2.81 -35.45 -39.99
C ALA A 18 1.49 -35.77 -39.28
N HIS A 19 0.44 -35.59 -40.02
CA HIS A 19 -0.92 -36.08 -39.82
C HIS A 19 -0.97 -37.61 -39.71
N ARG A 20 -1.95 -38.18 -39.03
CA ARG A 20 -2.89 -39.17 -39.57
C ARG A 20 -4.01 -39.50 -38.60
N ALA A 21 -5.17 -39.26 -39.12
CA ALA A 21 -6.49 -39.74 -38.77
C ALA A 21 -6.61 -41.28 -38.95
N LEU A 22 -7.49 -41.93 -38.29
CA LEU A 22 -8.62 -42.68 -38.82
C LEU A 22 -9.20 -43.75 -37.86
N ARG A 23 -10.50 -43.69 -37.71
CA ARG A 23 -11.57 -44.72 -37.78
C ARG A 23 -12.01 -45.46 -36.52
N ARG A 24 -13.22 -45.17 -36.11
CA ARG A 24 -14.47 -45.94 -36.09
C ARG A 24 -14.40 -47.41 -35.60
N ALA A 25 -15.18 -47.70 -34.57
CA ALA A 25 -16.06 -48.88 -34.57
C ALA A 25 -17.24 -48.67 -33.59
N VAL A 26 -18.40 -48.90 -34.17
CA VAL A 26 -19.73 -48.96 -33.56
C VAL A 26 -19.94 -50.42 -33.08
N ALA A 27 -20.55 -50.63 -31.92
CA ALA A 27 -21.30 -51.84 -31.63
C ALA A 27 -22.44 -51.50 -30.64
N ALA A 28 -23.64 -51.72 -31.13
CA ALA A 28 -24.91 -51.71 -30.39
C ALA A 28 -25.27 -53.15 -29.94
N ALA A 29 -25.91 -53.29 -28.80
CA ALA A 29 -26.88 -54.36 -28.48
C ALA A 29 -27.52 -54.03 -27.12
N THR A 30 -28.74 -53.59 -27.08
CA THR A 30 -30.06 -54.24 -26.90
C THR A 30 -30.38 -54.73 -25.49
N THR A 31 -31.40 -54.06 -24.96
CA THR A 31 -32.60 -54.55 -24.19
C THR A 31 -32.46 -55.39 -22.95
N ALA A 32 -33.05 -54.85 -21.84
CA ALA A 32 -34.09 -55.54 -21.04
C ALA A 32 -34.87 -54.55 -20.18
N LEU A 33 -36.16 -54.43 -20.46
CA LEU A 33 -37.20 -53.86 -19.61
C LEU A 33 -37.38 -54.73 -18.35
N LEU A 34 -37.43 -54.09 -17.19
CA LEU A 34 -38.25 -54.55 -16.08
C LEU A 34 -38.83 -53.35 -15.35
N ALA A 35 -40.12 -53.17 -15.47
CA ALA A 35 -40.93 -52.24 -14.72
C ALA A 35 -41.20 -52.80 -13.35
N THR A 36 -40.94 -52.03 -12.30
CA THR A 36 -41.61 -52.11 -11.00
C THR A 36 -41.95 -50.73 -10.55
N ALA A 37 -43.24 -50.43 -10.65
CA ALA A 37 -43.86 -49.30 -9.93
C ALA A 37 -43.92 -49.69 -8.44
N VAL A 38 -43.57 -48.74 -7.56
CA VAL A 38 -44.25 -48.50 -6.26
C VAL A 38 -43.72 -47.26 -5.59
N GLY A 39 -44.63 -46.39 -5.16
CA GLY A 39 -44.51 -45.55 -3.98
C GLY A 39 -44.06 -44.12 -4.13
N CYS A 40 -45.01 -43.20 -4.42
CA CYS A 40 -44.90 -41.81 -4.03
C CYS A 40 -44.90 -41.71 -2.48
N ALA A 41 -43.76 -41.32 -1.92
CA ALA A 41 -43.73 -40.71 -0.62
C ALA A 41 -43.13 -39.30 -0.82
N PRO A 42 -43.72 -38.23 -0.27
CA PRO A 42 -43.13 -36.90 -0.36
C PRO A 42 -41.87 -36.87 0.52
N GLN A 43 -40.73 -36.68 -0.12
CA GLN A 43 -39.47 -36.35 0.53
C GLN A 43 -39.58 -34.90 1.00
N PRO A 44 -39.27 -34.55 2.24
CA PRO A 44 -39.20 -33.16 2.63
C PRO A 44 -38.06 -32.54 1.82
N GLU A 45 -38.36 -31.45 1.14
CA GLU A 45 -37.38 -30.54 0.56
C GLU A 45 -36.49 -30.06 1.71
N GLU A 46 -35.28 -30.61 1.81
CA GLU A 46 -34.20 -29.94 2.53
C GLU A 46 -33.92 -28.63 1.79
N ASP A 47 -34.46 -27.55 2.34
CA ASP A 47 -34.02 -26.20 2.09
C ASP A 47 -32.49 -26.21 2.28
N SER A 48 -31.77 -26.35 1.18
CA SER A 48 -30.36 -25.97 1.12
C SER A 48 -30.29 -24.45 1.23
N ALA A 49 -30.65 -23.94 2.41
CA ALA A 49 -30.17 -22.64 2.83
C ALA A 49 -28.64 -22.72 2.74
N ALA A 50 -28.09 -22.07 1.74
CA ALA A 50 -26.67 -21.78 1.65
C ALA A 50 -26.26 -21.21 3.02
N LYS A 51 -25.60 -22.04 3.83
CA LYS A 51 -24.90 -21.56 5.00
C LYS A 51 -24.02 -20.42 4.51
N PRO A 52 -24.16 -19.21 5.08
CA PRO A 52 -23.16 -18.19 4.85
C PRO A 52 -21.84 -18.84 5.27
N SER A 53 -20.87 -18.80 4.37
CA SER A 53 -19.48 -19.17 4.61
C SER A 53 -18.97 -18.25 5.73
N GLY A 54 -19.37 -18.59 6.97
CA GLY A 54 -18.97 -17.90 8.19
C GLY A 54 -17.51 -18.24 8.46
N SER A 55 -16.66 -17.29 8.19
CA SER A 55 -15.45 -16.94 8.91
C SER A 55 -14.64 -18.10 9.51
N ALA A 56 -13.94 -18.81 8.64
CA ALA A 56 -12.74 -19.54 9.06
C ALA A 56 -11.64 -18.57 9.59
N THR A 57 -11.73 -17.27 9.26
CA THR A 57 -10.84 -16.19 9.71
C THR A 57 -10.92 -15.95 11.22
N GLY A 58 -12.09 -15.83 11.82
CA GLY A 58 -12.23 -15.48 13.25
C GLY A 58 -11.54 -16.45 14.22
N ALA A 59 -11.55 -17.77 13.93
CA ALA A 59 -10.87 -18.75 14.78
C ALA A 59 -9.35 -18.73 14.61
N ALA A 60 -8.85 -18.43 13.41
CA ALA A 60 -7.41 -18.32 13.13
C ALA A 60 -6.82 -17.02 13.69
N CYS A 61 -7.62 -15.95 13.78
CA CYS A 61 -7.22 -14.65 14.31
C CYS A 61 -7.40 -14.52 15.84
N ALA A 62 -7.83 -15.59 16.52
CA ALA A 62 -8.02 -15.56 17.96
C ALA A 62 -6.69 -15.32 18.70
N LYS A 63 -6.77 -14.61 19.83
CA LYS A 63 -5.63 -14.35 20.73
C LYS A 63 -4.84 -15.64 21.00
N GLY A 64 -3.52 -15.60 20.78
CA GLY A 64 -2.63 -16.75 21.00
C GLY A 64 -2.60 -17.80 19.89
N LYS A 65 -3.31 -17.57 18.77
CA LYS A 65 -3.24 -18.40 17.55
C LYS A 65 -2.43 -17.77 16.44
N LEU A 66 -2.13 -16.49 16.55
CA LEU A 66 -1.37 -15.76 15.55
C LEU A 66 0.09 -16.22 15.51
N VAL A 67 0.58 -16.45 14.29
CA VAL A 67 2.00 -16.77 14.04
C VAL A 67 2.73 -15.46 13.76
N THR A 68 3.49 -14.98 14.76
CA THR A 68 4.30 -13.77 14.67
C THR A 68 5.78 -14.09 14.58
N LYS A 69 6.60 -13.13 14.14
CA LYS A 69 8.07 -13.27 14.03
C LYS A 69 8.71 -13.66 15.37
N THR A 70 8.16 -13.13 16.46
CA THR A 70 8.58 -13.49 17.82
C THR A 70 7.35 -13.94 18.61
N SER A 71 7.37 -15.17 19.12
CA SER A 71 6.26 -15.73 19.87
C SER A 71 5.83 -14.80 21.03
N GLY A 72 4.52 -14.49 21.11
CA GLY A 72 3.95 -13.63 22.14
C GLY A 72 4.27 -12.12 21.99
N LYS A 73 4.92 -11.72 20.93
CA LYS A 73 5.22 -10.34 20.58
C LYS A 73 4.64 -9.99 19.22
N LEU A 74 4.35 -8.71 19.01
CA LEU A 74 3.99 -8.15 17.72
C LEU A 74 5.07 -7.14 17.31
N THR A 75 5.84 -7.48 16.29
CA THR A 75 6.92 -6.62 15.78
C THR A 75 6.37 -5.69 14.74
N VAL A 76 6.33 -4.40 15.04
CA VAL A 76 5.87 -3.33 14.15
C VAL A 76 7.06 -2.54 13.64
N ALA A 77 7.12 -2.34 12.32
CA ALA A 77 8.18 -1.56 11.70
C ALA A 77 7.69 -0.18 11.26
N THR A 78 8.61 0.78 11.24
CA THR A 78 8.49 2.10 10.60
C THR A 78 9.88 2.64 10.27
N ASP A 79 10.00 3.72 9.49
CA ASP A 79 11.32 4.35 9.19
C ASP A 79 11.82 5.20 10.38
N GLU A 80 13.05 5.64 10.26
CA GLU A 80 13.73 6.58 11.17
C GLU A 80 14.41 7.70 10.34
N PRO A 81 14.08 8.98 10.58
CA PRO A 81 13.15 9.46 11.60
C PRO A 81 11.69 9.13 11.27
N ALA A 82 10.89 8.87 12.33
CA ALA A 82 9.45 8.70 12.25
C ALA A 82 8.79 10.09 12.32
N TYR A 83 8.29 10.56 11.18
CA TYR A 83 7.85 11.94 11.00
C TYR A 83 6.50 12.26 11.64
N GLU A 84 6.36 13.49 12.15
CA GLU A 84 5.06 14.06 12.49
C GLU A 84 4.25 14.46 11.24
N PRO A 85 2.94 14.38 11.30
CA PRO A 85 2.05 14.09 12.43
C PRO A 85 1.78 12.59 12.65
N TRP A 86 2.46 11.73 11.92
CA TRP A 86 2.30 10.28 11.95
C TRP A 86 2.82 9.67 13.25
N PHE A 87 3.96 10.14 13.72
CA PHE A 87 4.61 9.75 14.97
C PHE A 87 5.08 10.99 15.69
N LYS A 88 4.70 11.15 16.96
CA LYS A 88 5.09 12.32 17.73
C LYS A 88 6.49 12.17 18.32
N ASP A 89 7.30 13.23 18.24
CA ASP A 89 8.65 13.34 18.82
C ASP A 89 9.63 12.25 18.29
N ASP A 90 9.44 11.75 17.08
CA ASP A 90 10.24 10.64 16.53
C ASP A 90 10.27 9.40 17.46
N LYS A 91 9.12 9.10 18.10
CA LYS A 91 8.99 8.02 19.08
C LYS A 91 7.81 7.11 18.77
N PRO A 92 7.95 6.16 17.85
CA PRO A 92 6.85 5.26 17.48
C PRO A 92 6.21 4.51 18.66
N ALA A 93 7.00 4.19 19.69
CA ALA A 93 6.56 3.42 20.84
C ALA A 93 5.73 4.20 21.87
N ASN A 94 5.61 5.53 21.75
CA ASN A 94 4.89 6.35 22.76
C ASN A 94 3.36 6.20 22.67
N GLY A 95 2.82 5.82 21.49
CA GLY A 95 1.37 5.75 21.21
C GLY A 95 0.79 7.09 20.77
N GLU A 96 1.64 8.09 20.51
CA GLU A 96 1.25 9.42 20.07
C GLU A 96 1.61 9.65 18.59
N GLY A 97 0.75 10.36 17.87
CA GLY A 97 0.77 10.48 16.42
C GLY A 97 -0.20 9.49 15.78
N PHE A 98 -0.63 9.80 14.55
CA PHE A 98 -1.69 9.05 13.89
C PHE A 98 -1.33 7.56 13.72
N GLU A 99 -0.18 7.25 13.14
CA GLU A 99 0.20 5.86 12.85
C GLU A 99 0.63 5.10 14.10
N SER A 100 1.26 5.76 15.08
CA SER A 100 1.52 5.13 16.36
C SER A 100 0.22 4.67 17.03
N ALA A 101 -0.80 5.54 17.06
CA ALA A 101 -2.10 5.22 17.63
C ALA A 101 -2.83 4.11 16.86
N VAL A 102 -2.80 4.14 15.51
CA VAL A 102 -3.36 3.07 14.66
C VAL A 102 -2.68 1.75 14.93
N ALA A 103 -1.34 1.71 15.00
CA ALA A 103 -0.59 0.48 15.25
C ALA A 103 -0.98 -0.17 16.58
N TYR A 104 -1.12 0.61 17.65
CA TYR A 104 -1.57 0.08 18.94
C TYR A 104 -3.03 -0.36 18.94
N ALA A 105 -3.91 0.35 18.23
CA ALA A 105 -5.30 -0.06 18.09
C ALA A 105 -5.41 -1.40 17.32
N VAL A 106 -4.62 -1.59 16.27
CA VAL A 106 -4.53 -2.87 15.54
C VAL A 106 -3.97 -3.96 16.46
N ALA A 107 -2.90 -3.69 17.20
CA ALA A 107 -2.32 -4.62 18.16
C ALA A 107 -3.34 -5.10 19.20
N GLU A 108 -4.12 -4.18 19.76
CA GLU A 108 -5.19 -4.49 20.72
C GLU A 108 -6.26 -5.40 20.11
N ARG A 109 -6.69 -5.13 18.86
CA ARG A 109 -7.64 -6.00 18.13
C ARG A 109 -7.09 -7.40 17.89
N LEU A 110 -5.79 -7.52 17.66
CA LEU A 110 -5.10 -8.79 17.53
C LEU A 110 -4.83 -9.48 18.89
N GLY A 111 -5.19 -8.84 20.01
CA GLY A 111 -5.06 -9.37 21.36
C GLY A 111 -3.68 -9.16 21.99
N TYR A 112 -2.87 -8.23 21.48
CA TYR A 112 -1.58 -7.85 22.06
C TYR A 112 -1.73 -6.61 22.96
N ASP A 113 -1.23 -6.70 24.18
CA ASP A 113 -1.09 -5.53 25.05
C ASP A 113 0.03 -4.61 24.55
N LYS A 114 -0.01 -3.32 24.88
CA LYS A 114 1.01 -2.34 24.47
C LYS A 114 2.45 -2.80 24.77
N SER A 115 2.67 -3.47 25.90
CA SER A 115 3.98 -4.02 26.31
C SER A 115 4.45 -5.21 25.46
N ALA A 116 3.58 -5.81 24.67
CA ALA A 116 3.92 -6.90 23.77
C ALA A 116 4.27 -6.39 22.35
N VAL A 117 4.03 -5.11 22.06
CA VAL A 117 4.42 -4.49 20.80
C VAL A 117 5.91 -4.11 20.85
N VAL A 118 6.65 -4.55 19.86
CA VAL A 118 8.09 -4.25 19.68
C VAL A 118 8.25 -3.44 18.41
N TRP A 119 8.84 -2.26 18.52
CA TRP A 119 9.11 -1.41 17.36
C TRP A 119 10.49 -1.69 16.78
N GLN A 120 10.56 -1.66 15.44
CA GLN A 120 11.77 -1.87 14.67
C GLN A 120 11.91 -0.77 13.61
N SER A 121 13.11 -0.18 13.49
CA SER A 121 13.41 0.74 12.39
C SER A 121 13.71 -0.04 11.12
N VAL A 122 12.98 0.30 10.05
CA VAL A 122 13.14 -0.27 8.70
C VAL A 122 13.05 0.87 7.69
N PRO A 123 14.07 1.10 6.85
CA PRO A 123 14.03 2.16 5.86
C PRO A 123 12.82 2.02 4.93
N PHE A 124 12.15 3.13 4.60
CA PHE A 124 10.90 3.18 3.82
C PHE A 124 10.89 2.20 2.63
N ASN A 125 11.89 2.29 1.72
CA ASN A 125 11.95 1.44 0.54
C ASN A 125 12.20 -0.05 0.85
N LYS A 126 12.65 -0.39 2.05
CA LYS A 126 12.86 -1.78 2.48
C LYS A 126 11.59 -2.43 2.98
N ALA A 127 10.63 -1.64 3.47
CA ALA A 127 9.36 -2.15 3.94
C ALA A 127 8.61 -2.94 2.84
N PHE A 128 8.59 -2.45 1.61
CA PHE A 128 7.90 -3.09 0.48
C PHE A 128 8.84 -3.69 -0.59
N ALA A 129 10.17 -3.74 -0.36
CA ALA A 129 11.09 -4.44 -1.26
C ALA A 129 10.79 -5.96 -1.28
N PRO A 130 11.07 -6.69 -2.38
CA PRO A 130 10.97 -8.14 -2.39
C PRO A 130 11.82 -8.82 -1.31
N GLY A 131 11.37 -9.98 -0.82
CA GLY A 131 12.09 -10.80 0.17
C GLY A 131 11.42 -10.81 1.53
N GLU A 132 11.88 -11.73 2.39
CA GLU A 132 11.35 -11.95 3.73
C GLU A 132 11.49 -10.70 4.61
N LYS A 133 10.46 -10.42 5.40
CA LYS A 133 10.42 -9.31 6.35
C LYS A 133 10.85 -9.76 7.75
N THR A 134 11.41 -8.84 8.50
CA THR A 134 11.80 -9.07 9.91
C THR A 134 10.74 -8.60 10.90
N PHE A 135 9.63 -8.08 10.40
CA PHE A 135 8.50 -7.53 11.15
C PHE A 135 7.19 -8.28 10.83
N ASP A 136 6.22 -8.15 11.70
CA ASP A 136 4.88 -8.69 11.50
C ASP A 136 4.06 -7.81 10.58
N PHE A 137 4.11 -6.50 10.77
CA PHE A 137 3.67 -5.50 9.80
C PHE A 137 4.50 -4.21 9.92
N ASP A 138 4.54 -3.46 8.82
CA ASP A 138 5.10 -2.09 8.78
C ASP A 138 3.96 -1.08 8.63
N ILE A 139 4.11 0.07 9.29
CA ILE A 139 3.21 1.22 9.21
C ILE A 139 4.05 2.48 9.02
N ASN A 140 4.00 3.05 7.83
CA ASN A 140 4.94 4.10 7.42
C ASN A 140 4.47 4.86 6.18
N GLN A 141 3.22 5.32 6.15
CA GLN A 141 2.63 6.05 5.03
C GLN A 141 2.80 5.31 3.69
N VAL A 142 2.71 3.98 3.69
CA VAL A 142 2.91 3.18 2.48
C VAL A 142 1.61 3.05 1.70
N SER A 143 1.53 3.75 0.57
CA SER A 143 0.38 3.67 -0.34
C SER A 143 0.25 2.28 -0.95
N ILE A 144 -0.96 1.76 -0.94
CA ILE A 144 -1.32 0.51 -1.59
C ILE A 144 -1.25 0.70 -3.11
N SER A 145 -0.40 -0.07 -3.79
CA SER A 145 -0.34 -0.07 -5.25
C SER A 145 -0.19 -1.49 -5.80
N ASP A 146 -0.62 -1.68 -7.06
CA ASP A 146 -0.51 -3.00 -7.70
C ASP A 146 0.94 -3.40 -7.93
N GLU A 147 1.85 -2.42 -8.08
CA GLU A 147 3.28 -2.68 -8.18
C GLU A 147 3.82 -3.26 -6.87
N ARG A 148 3.54 -2.60 -5.74
CA ARG A 148 3.98 -3.05 -4.41
C ARG A 148 3.36 -4.38 -4.01
N LYS A 149 2.09 -4.64 -4.38
CA LYS A 149 1.41 -5.92 -4.14
C LYS A 149 2.09 -7.12 -4.81
N LYS A 150 2.94 -6.93 -5.79
CA LYS A 150 3.73 -8.03 -6.38
C LYS A 150 4.74 -8.59 -5.39
N ALA A 151 5.29 -7.74 -4.53
CA ALA A 151 6.38 -8.07 -3.60
C ALA A 151 5.92 -8.28 -2.15
N VAL A 152 4.84 -7.67 -1.73
CA VAL A 152 4.33 -7.68 -0.34
C VAL A 152 2.81 -7.86 -0.32
N ASP A 153 2.27 -8.17 0.85
CA ASP A 153 0.84 -8.07 1.11
C ASP A 153 0.51 -6.76 1.83
N PHE A 154 -0.74 -6.33 1.70
CA PHE A 154 -1.28 -5.17 2.39
C PHE A 154 -2.52 -5.55 3.18
N SER A 155 -2.76 -4.88 4.29
CA SER A 155 -4.08 -4.82 4.91
C SER A 155 -5.07 -4.03 4.04
N SER A 156 -6.33 -3.94 4.46
CA SER A 156 -7.22 -2.86 4.02
C SER A 156 -6.56 -1.51 4.32
N GLY A 157 -6.87 -0.50 3.51
CA GLY A 157 -6.37 0.86 3.75
C GLY A 157 -6.81 1.38 5.11
N TYR A 158 -5.94 2.04 5.86
CA TYR A 158 -6.27 2.67 7.15
C TYR A 158 -6.46 4.19 7.04
N TYR A 159 -6.01 4.81 5.96
CA TYR A 159 -6.10 6.24 5.71
C TYR A 159 -6.23 6.54 4.22
N ASP A 160 -7.13 7.47 3.85
CA ASP A 160 -7.26 7.99 2.49
C ASP A 160 -6.39 9.24 2.35
N VAL A 161 -5.41 9.20 1.47
CA VAL A 161 -4.41 10.26 1.32
C VAL A 161 -4.52 10.98 -0.01
N ARG A 162 -4.07 12.23 -0.04
CA ARG A 162 -3.83 13.02 -1.26
C ARG A 162 -2.41 13.54 -1.26
N GLN A 163 -1.87 13.74 -2.45
CA GLN A 163 -0.57 14.35 -2.65
C GLN A 163 -0.70 15.87 -2.75
N ALA A 164 0.24 16.58 -2.16
CA ALA A 164 0.22 18.05 -2.11
C ALA A 164 1.56 18.65 -2.51
N VAL A 165 1.50 19.86 -3.05
CA VAL A 165 2.66 20.67 -3.45
C VAL A 165 2.94 21.73 -2.40
N ILE A 166 4.19 21.82 -1.94
CA ILE A 166 4.68 22.85 -1.02
C ILE A 166 5.70 23.74 -1.74
N ALA A 167 5.60 25.03 -1.53
CA ALA A 167 6.58 26.00 -2.06
C ALA A 167 6.81 27.14 -1.06
N LEU A 168 7.97 27.82 -1.16
CA LEU A 168 8.23 29.03 -0.36
C LEU A 168 7.26 30.16 -0.75
N LYS A 169 6.71 30.89 0.20
CA LYS A 169 5.66 31.92 0.03
C LYS A 169 6.10 32.98 -0.94
N GLY A 170 7.11 33.42 -1.19
CA GLY A 170 7.53 34.46 -2.17
C GLY A 170 7.92 33.92 -3.55
N SER A 171 7.96 32.60 -3.73
CA SER A 171 8.48 31.96 -4.92
C SER A 171 7.51 32.01 -6.10
N LYS A 172 8.02 31.72 -7.30
CA LYS A 172 7.21 31.52 -8.50
C LYS A 172 6.22 30.36 -8.32
N ALA A 173 6.69 29.27 -7.70
CA ALA A 173 5.89 28.07 -7.46
C ALA A 173 4.66 28.34 -6.56
N ALA A 174 4.78 29.26 -5.58
CA ALA A 174 3.68 29.63 -4.69
C ALA A 174 2.46 30.28 -5.39
N LYS A 175 2.62 30.67 -6.66
CA LYS A 175 1.58 31.28 -7.49
C LYS A 175 0.90 30.30 -8.44
N ALA A 176 1.36 29.05 -8.50
CA ALA A 176 0.76 28.01 -9.32
C ALA A 176 -0.69 27.74 -8.86
N THR A 177 -1.58 27.58 -9.83
CA THR A 177 -3.01 27.28 -9.60
C THR A 177 -3.44 26.04 -10.38
N SER A 178 -2.59 25.54 -11.24
CA SER A 178 -2.83 24.40 -12.11
C SER A 178 -1.61 23.47 -12.21
N ILE A 179 -1.85 22.25 -12.65
CA ILE A 179 -0.78 21.28 -12.96
C ILE A 179 0.13 21.85 -14.07
N ALA A 180 -0.44 22.57 -15.03
CA ALA A 180 0.32 23.19 -16.12
C ALA A 180 1.36 24.21 -15.63
N ASP A 181 1.05 24.96 -14.56
CA ASP A 181 1.97 25.93 -13.96
C ASP A 181 3.18 25.26 -13.30
N LEU A 182 3.08 23.99 -12.94
CA LEU A 182 4.17 23.23 -12.32
C LEU A 182 5.19 22.70 -13.34
N LYS A 183 4.82 22.57 -14.62
CA LYS A 183 5.67 21.91 -15.64
C LYS A 183 7.03 22.57 -15.86
N GLY A 184 7.11 23.88 -15.70
CA GLY A 184 8.37 24.63 -15.85
C GLY A 184 9.17 24.78 -14.57
N LEU A 185 8.76 24.14 -13.49
CA LEU A 185 9.38 24.23 -12.16
C LEU A 185 10.28 23.02 -11.90
N LYS A 186 11.32 23.24 -11.09
CA LYS A 186 12.12 22.14 -10.55
C LYS A 186 11.44 21.58 -9.32
N LEU A 187 10.85 20.41 -9.47
CA LEU A 187 10.12 19.72 -8.41
C LEU A 187 10.99 18.67 -7.72
N GLY A 188 10.72 18.38 -6.46
CA GLY A 188 11.44 17.35 -5.71
C GLY A 188 10.52 16.51 -4.85
N ALA A 189 10.93 15.24 -4.62
CA ALA A 189 10.27 14.31 -3.72
C ALA A 189 11.24 13.25 -3.19
N GLN A 190 10.80 12.48 -2.19
CA GLN A 190 11.56 11.33 -1.71
C GLN A 190 11.46 10.17 -2.71
N VAL A 191 12.54 9.43 -2.87
CA VAL A 191 12.63 8.25 -3.74
C VAL A 191 11.64 7.17 -3.32
N GLY A 192 11.00 6.55 -4.31
CA GLY A 192 10.09 5.41 -4.11
C GLY A 192 8.72 5.77 -3.51
N THR A 193 8.38 7.06 -3.43
CA THR A 193 7.07 7.54 -2.97
C THR A 193 6.12 7.75 -4.14
N THR A 194 4.83 7.64 -3.89
CA THR A 194 3.78 8.07 -4.83
C THR A 194 3.86 9.56 -5.12
N SER A 195 4.41 10.37 -4.20
CA SER A 195 4.71 11.79 -4.44
C SER A 195 5.65 11.99 -5.65
N LEU A 196 6.67 11.13 -5.78
CA LEU A 196 7.57 11.14 -6.95
C LEU A 196 6.82 10.70 -8.21
N ASP A 197 6.01 9.64 -8.11
CA ASP A 197 5.18 9.16 -9.23
C ASP A 197 4.22 10.26 -9.72
N TYR A 198 3.63 11.06 -8.80
CA TYR A 198 2.79 12.22 -9.20
C TYR A 198 3.57 13.28 -9.96
N ILE A 199 4.84 13.53 -9.59
CA ILE A 199 5.69 14.45 -10.37
C ILE A 199 5.92 13.89 -11.77
N ASP A 200 6.32 12.62 -11.87
CA ASP A 200 6.76 12.01 -13.13
C ASP A 200 5.59 11.69 -14.08
N ASP A 201 4.46 11.21 -13.53
CA ASP A 201 3.34 10.68 -14.33
C ASP A 201 2.18 11.67 -14.50
N VAL A 202 1.99 12.60 -13.54
CA VAL A 202 0.86 13.55 -13.56
C VAL A 202 1.35 14.94 -14.00
N VAL A 203 2.37 15.50 -13.33
CA VAL A 203 2.88 16.83 -13.69
C VAL A 203 3.66 16.78 -14.98
N LYS A 204 4.54 15.78 -15.16
CA LYS A 204 5.44 15.63 -16.31
C LYS A 204 6.23 16.90 -16.58
N PRO A 205 7.07 17.34 -15.63
CA PRO A 205 7.80 18.57 -15.75
C PRO A 205 8.82 18.51 -16.90
N THR A 206 9.25 19.69 -17.38
CA THR A 206 10.25 19.78 -18.45
C THR A 206 11.67 19.42 -18.01
N GLN A 207 11.90 19.34 -16.71
CA GLN A 207 13.14 18.90 -16.07
C GLN A 207 12.85 17.71 -15.19
N ASP A 208 13.78 16.77 -15.10
CA ASP A 208 13.66 15.61 -14.23
C ASP A 208 13.46 16.05 -12.78
N ALA A 209 12.65 15.29 -12.03
CA ALA A 209 12.45 15.52 -10.62
C ALA A 209 13.77 15.40 -9.84
N ALA A 210 13.95 16.27 -8.86
CA ALA A 210 15.05 16.14 -7.90
C ALA A 210 14.64 15.05 -6.86
N VAL A 211 15.38 13.95 -6.88
CA VAL A 211 15.06 12.76 -6.04
C VAL A 211 15.94 12.76 -4.81
N TYR A 212 15.32 12.63 -3.64
CA TYR A 212 15.98 12.66 -2.34
C TYR A 212 15.80 11.33 -1.59
N GLY A 213 16.79 10.95 -0.79
CA GLY A 213 16.74 9.72 -0.01
C GLY A 213 15.71 9.75 1.12
N LYS A 214 15.43 10.95 1.67
CA LYS A 214 14.48 11.19 2.77
C LYS A 214 13.78 12.54 2.60
N ASN A 215 12.59 12.68 3.20
CA ASN A 215 11.83 13.93 3.22
C ASN A 215 12.61 15.10 3.81
N ASP A 216 13.46 14.89 4.81
CA ASP A 216 14.33 15.93 5.38
C ASP A 216 15.26 16.57 4.38
N GLN A 217 15.79 15.78 3.44
CA GLN A 217 16.64 16.28 2.36
C GLN A 217 15.83 17.11 1.36
N ALA A 218 14.61 16.67 1.02
CA ALA A 218 13.70 17.41 0.16
C ALA A 218 13.30 18.76 0.80
N LYS A 219 12.95 18.76 2.10
CA LYS A 219 12.67 19.99 2.89
C LYS A 219 13.86 20.94 2.91
N SER A 220 15.06 20.42 3.13
CA SER A 220 16.29 21.20 3.13
C SER A 220 16.57 21.81 1.75
N ALA A 221 16.35 21.05 0.68
CA ALA A 221 16.49 21.53 -0.69
C ALA A 221 15.50 22.65 -1.02
N LEU A 222 14.24 22.54 -0.56
CA LEU A 222 13.25 23.60 -0.67
C LEU A 222 13.68 24.88 0.07
N LYS A 223 14.08 24.76 1.32
CA LYS A 223 14.56 25.90 2.14
C LYS A 223 15.75 26.62 1.50
N ASN A 224 16.64 25.86 0.86
CA ASN A 224 17.85 26.40 0.21
C ASN A 224 17.62 26.85 -1.24
N GLY A 225 16.37 26.77 -1.76
CA GLY A 225 16.05 27.17 -3.12
C GLY A 225 16.68 26.26 -4.20
N GLN A 226 17.05 25.05 -3.85
CA GLN A 226 17.59 24.04 -4.78
C GLN A 226 16.50 23.40 -5.64
N VAL A 227 15.25 23.42 -5.15
CA VAL A 227 14.02 23.11 -5.89
C VAL A 227 13.01 24.24 -5.70
N ASP A 228 12.11 24.40 -6.67
CA ASP A 228 11.04 25.40 -6.62
C ASP A 228 9.89 24.97 -5.70
N ALA A 229 9.62 23.66 -5.67
CA ALA A 229 8.59 23.04 -4.84
C ALA A 229 8.93 21.57 -4.55
N ILE A 230 8.30 21.03 -3.49
CA ILE A 230 8.32 19.59 -3.18
C ILE A 230 6.90 19.03 -3.17
N VAL A 231 6.78 17.74 -3.47
CA VAL A 231 5.53 16.99 -3.37
C VAL A 231 5.64 16.00 -2.22
N THR A 232 4.59 15.93 -1.40
CA THR A 232 4.46 15.01 -0.27
C THR A 232 2.98 14.81 0.08
N ASP A 233 2.68 13.88 0.98
CA ASP A 233 1.33 13.65 1.48
C ASP A 233 0.74 14.90 2.12
N LEU A 234 -0.54 15.13 1.93
CA LEU A 234 -1.22 16.34 2.41
C LEU A 234 -1.07 16.58 3.92
N PRO A 235 -1.24 15.60 4.83
CA PRO A 235 -1.01 15.83 6.27
C PRO A 235 0.44 16.19 6.59
N THR A 236 1.40 15.55 5.93
CA THR A 236 2.83 15.90 6.02
C THR A 236 3.07 17.34 5.54
N ALA A 237 2.41 17.74 4.44
CA ALA A 237 2.49 19.11 3.91
C ALA A 237 2.01 20.14 4.93
N PHE A 238 0.90 19.87 5.62
CA PHE A 238 0.38 20.75 6.68
C PHE A 238 1.38 20.87 7.83
N TYR A 239 1.92 19.76 8.31
CA TYR A 239 2.90 19.79 9.40
C TYR A 239 4.19 20.55 8.99
N ILE A 240 4.73 20.26 7.80
CA ILE A 240 5.92 20.97 7.30
C ILE A 240 5.70 22.48 7.26
N THR A 241 4.58 22.94 6.72
CA THR A 241 4.31 24.37 6.54
C THR A 241 3.92 25.08 7.85
N ALA A 242 3.37 24.35 8.82
CA ALA A 242 3.00 24.90 10.13
C ALA A 242 4.18 24.93 11.12
N ALA A 243 5.05 23.91 11.12
CA ALA A 243 6.03 23.71 12.17
C ALA A 243 7.50 23.75 11.69
N GLU A 244 7.83 23.26 10.50
CA GLU A 244 9.22 23.05 10.11
C GLU A 244 9.75 24.08 9.09
N VAL A 245 8.92 24.50 8.13
CA VAL A 245 9.25 25.47 7.09
C VAL A 245 8.14 26.51 7.02
N THR A 246 8.06 27.35 8.05
CA THR A 246 6.95 28.30 8.25
C THR A 246 6.87 29.42 7.22
N ASP A 247 7.90 29.64 6.45
CA ASP A 247 7.94 30.51 5.26
C ASP A 247 7.52 29.80 3.97
N ALA A 248 7.19 28.52 4.02
CA ALA A 248 6.51 27.79 2.97
C ALA A 248 4.97 27.84 3.11
N LYS A 249 4.29 27.43 2.05
CA LYS A 249 2.84 27.24 2.02
C LYS A 249 2.50 26.02 1.17
N ILE A 250 1.33 25.42 1.42
CA ILE A 250 0.72 24.48 0.49
C ILE A 250 0.21 25.27 -0.71
N VAL A 251 0.68 24.89 -1.89
CA VAL A 251 0.26 25.48 -3.18
C VAL A 251 -1.09 24.92 -3.59
N GLY A 252 -1.24 23.60 -3.45
CA GLY A 252 -2.47 22.87 -3.70
C GLY A 252 -2.25 21.37 -3.57
N GLN A 253 -3.33 20.61 -3.73
CA GLN A 253 -3.34 19.16 -3.74
C GLN A 253 -3.73 18.64 -5.13
N PHE A 254 -3.36 17.41 -5.44
CA PHE A 254 -3.77 16.72 -6.64
C PHE A 254 -5.13 16.02 -6.46
N GLU A 255 -5.88 15.86 -7.55
CA GLU A 255 -7.02 14.95 -7.57
C GLU A 255 -6.55 13.49 -7.55
N ASN A 256 -7.35 12.61 -6.96
CA ASN A 256 -7.07 11.17 -6.98
C ASN A 256 -7.08 10.64 -8.42
N GLN A 257 -6.04 9.89 -8.77
CA GLN A 257 -5.94 9.28 -10.08
C GLN A 257 -7.01 8.19 -10.26
N GLY A 258 -7.72 8.22 -11.39
CA GLY A 258 -8.76 7.22 -11.69
C GLY A 258 -10.01 7.28 -10.79
N GLY A 259 -10.20 8.35 -10.00
CA GLY A 259 -11.36 8.54 -9.15
C GLY A 259 -11.41 7.67 -7.88
N THR A 260 -10.41 6.83 -7.65
CA THR A 260 -10.29 6.03 -6.42
C THR A 260 -9.31 6.70 -5.47
N PRO A 261 -9.64 6.88 -4.18
CA PRO A 261 -8.70 7.42 -3.21
C PRO A 261 -7.42 6.58 -3.14
N GLU A 262 -6.27 7.25 -3.10
CA GLU A 262 -5.02 6.63 -2.69
C GLU A 262 -5.12 6.29 -1.21
N GLN A 263 -4.68 5.08 -0.81
CA GLN A 263 -4.81 4.62 0.57
C GLN A 263 -3.48 4.11 1.11
N PHE A 264 -3.19 4.45 2.35
CA PHE A 264 -2.13 3.78 3.09
C PHE A 264 -2.61 2.45 3.65
N GLY A 265 -1.78 1.42 3.56
CA GLY A 265 -2.02 0.09 4.11
C GLY A 265 -0.86 -0.41 4.94
N LEU A 266 -1.14 -1.28 5.90
CA LEU A 266 -0.12 -1.98 6.65
C LEU A 266 0.56 -3.00 5.73
N VAL A 267 1.89 -2.97 5.69
CA VAL A 267 2.68 -3.85 4.83
C VAL A 267 3.06 -5.13 5.59
N LEU A 268 2.88 -6.28 4.95
CA LEU A 268 3.23 -7.59 5.50
C LEU A 268 4.09 -8.37 4.50
N ASP A 269 4.74 -9.43 4.97
CA ASP A 269 5.36 -10.41 4.08
C ASP A 269 4.37 -10.89 3.02
N LYS A 270 4.86 -11.14 1.81
CA LYS A 270 4.06 -11.75 0.76
C LYS A 270 3.58 -13.14 1.17
N GLY A 271 2.24 -13.34 1.17
CA GLY A 271 1.63 -14.58 1.62
C GLY A 271 1.61 -14.77 3.14
N SER A 272 1.75 -13.71 3.92
CA SER A 272 1.71 -13.78 5.38
C SER A 272 0.37 -14.30 5.89
N ALA A 273 0.42 -15.28 6.80
CA ALA A 273 -0.77 -15.78 7.48
C ALA A 273 -1.45 -14.72 8.39
N LEU A 274 -0.74 -13.63 8.71
CA LEU A 274 -1.28 -12.50 9.47
C LEU A 274 -2.13 -11.56 8.61
N THR A 275 -1.96 -11.55 7.28
CA THR A 275 -2.65 -10.60 6.38
C THR A 275 -4.17 -10.56 6.58
N PRO A 276 -4.88 -11.71 6.64
CA PRO A 276 -6.32 -11.70 6.89
C PRO A 276 -6.69 -11.10 8.25
N CYS A 277 -5.92 -11.42 9.30
CA CYS A 277 -6.21 -10.98 10.67
C CYS A 277 -5.94 -9.48 10.85
N VAL A 278 -4.87 -8.97 10.28
CA VAL A 278 -4.55 -7.53 10.26
C VAL A 278 -5.61 -6.76 9.46
N THR A 279 -6.04 -7.31 8.32
CA THR A 279 -7.13 -6.75 7.52
C THR A 279 -8.45 -6.69 8.30
N GLU A 280 -8.81 -7.76 8.99
CA GLU A 280 -10.01 -7.80 9.84
C GLU A 280 -9.92 -6.77 10.97
N ALA A 281 -8.75 -6.64 11.62
CA ALA A 281 -8.53 -5.64 12.66
C ALA A 281 -8.71 -4.21 12.14
N VAL A 282 -8.11 -3.86 10.98
CA VAL A 282 -8.29 -2.54 10.35
C VAL A 282 -9.74 -2.27 9.98
N ASN A 283 -10.45 -3.25 9.42
CA ASN A 283 -11.86 -3.11 9.07
C ASN A 283 -12.73 -2.88 10.31
N ALA A 284 -12.50 -3.65 11.39
CA ALA A 284 -13.22 -3.48 12.65
C ALA A 284 -13.00 -2.08 13.27
N LEU A 285 -11.76 -1.56 13.22
CA LEU A 285 -11.44 -0.20 13.68
C LEU A 285 -12.11 0.89 12.83
N ARG A 286 -12.35 0.61 11.55
CA ARG A 286 -13.10 1.50 10.66
C ARG A 286 -14.58 1.47 11.01
N GLU A 287 -15.16 0.28 11.12
CA GLU A 287 -16.60 0.05 11.35
C GLU A 287 -17.07 0.62 12.70
N ASP A 288 -16.25 0.53 13.75
CA ASP A 288 -16.61 1.07 15.07
C ASP A 288 -16.23 2.55 15.26
N GLY A 289 -15.66 3.18 14.22
CA GLY A 289 -15.28 4.59 14.21
C GLY A 289 -13.98 4.92 14.96
N THR A 290 -13.20 3.91 15.37
CA THR A 290 -11.91 4.14 16.06
C THR A 290 -10.91 4.83 15.14
N LEU A 291 -10.80 4.42 13.85
CA LEU A 291 -9.92 5.09 12.89
C LEU A 291 -10.30 6.58 12.74
N ALA A 292 -11.58 6.89 12.60
CA ALA A 292 -12.05 8.28 12.47
C ALA A 292 -11.73 9.13 13.72
N LYS A 293 -11.81 8.54 14.92
CA LYS A 293 -11.43 9.23 16.16
C LYS A 293 -9.94 9.51 16.26
N ILE A 294 -9.11 8.54 15.85
CA ILE A 294 -7.65 8.70 15.81
C ILE A 294 -7.28 9.77 14.77
N GLU A 295 -7.90 9.74 13.59
CA GLU A 295 -7.72 10.75 12.56
C GLU A 295 -8.10 12.14 13.05
N GLN A 296 -9.27 12.30 13.67
CA GLN A 296 -9.70 13.56 14.25
C GLN A 296 -8.74 14.06 15.32
N GLN A 297 -8.17 13.17 16.12
CA GLN A 297 -7.24 13.55 17.20
C GLN A 297 -5.89 14.05 16.67
N TRP A 298 -5.36 13.43 15.62
CA TRP A 298 -3.98 13.64 15.19
C TRP A 298 -3.84 14.41 13.87
N LEU A 299 -4.87 14.36 13.01
CA LEU A 299 -4.86 14.95 11.66
C LEU A 299 -5.95 16.00 11.46
N SER A 300 -6.62 16.49 12.51
CA SER A 300 -7.69 17.50 12.40
C SER A 300 -7.23 18.81 11.75
N ASP A 301 -5.95 19.13 11.84
CA ASP A 301 -5.36 20.32 11.22
C ASP A 301 -5.03 20.11 9.73
N ALA A 302 -5.07 18.85 9.25
CA ALA A 302 -4.88 18.51 7.85
C ALA A 302 -6.20 18.66 7.09
N VAL A 303 -6.64 19.91 6.90
CA VAL A 303 -7.84 20.27 6.16
C VAL A 303 -7.59 20.27 4.64
N ASP A 304 -8.65 20.44 3.85
CA ASP A 304 -8.55 20.52 2.40
C ASP A 304 -7.64 21.68 1.94
N ALA A 305 -6.88 21.43 0.89
CA ALA A 305 -6.12 22.42 0.14
C ALA A 305 -6.75 22.65 -1.24
N PRO A 306 -6.48 23.80 -1.93
CA PRO A 306 -6.96 24.02 -3.28
C PRO A 306 -6.53 22.88 -4.22
N VAL A 307 -7.46 22.40 -5.06
CA VAL A 307 -7.17 21.35 -6.02
C VAL A 307 -6.49 21.96 -7.25
N LEU A 308 -5.32 21.45 -7.62
CA LEU A 308 -4.62 21.81 -8.85
C LEU A 308 -5.24 21.06 -10.03
N LYS A 309 -5.77 21.82 -11.02
CA LYS A 309 -6.45 21.28 -12.20
C LYS A 309 -5.61 21.38 -13.46
#